data_67fb8bc9004e8d56800c3e9702218d4d
#
_entry.id   67fb8bc9004e8d56800c3e9702218d4d
#
_cell.length_a   1.000
_cell.length_b   1.000
_cell.length_c   1.000
_cell.angle_alpha   90.00
_cell.angle_beta   90.00
_cell.angle_gamma   90.00
#
_symmetry.space_group_name_H-M   'P 1'
#
loop_
_entity.id
_entity.type
_entity.pdbx_description
1 polymer ?
#
loop_
_entity_poly.entity_id
_entity_poly.type
_entity_poly.pdbx_seq_one_letter_code
_entity_poly.pdbx_strand_id
1 'polypeptide(L)'
;MQFDELKSKVLSLPLLPGVYIMKNADGEVIYVGKAKKLKNRVSQYFQDTASHNYKTRVMVSKIADFDIIVAATEFEALVLECSLIKQHKPKYNILLKDDKGYPFLRINLKDKYPTVTMVKSVAKDGASYFGPFGSRSSTQVLLKTLMQTLKLPTCEKKFPCKTADRPCLNFHMNQCDGWCQNAKTQQDYYMAMLQMKHLLSGNYKLVADEIKQHMHSAADSLQFELAAALRDKLNAVETLGKKQLVNAANSADTDVIGLSQLDGKFCISVLHYQKGNLFDKYYLTFPEQETAEIALSSFVKQFYLNRGFAPKNIYLPFAIEDKVLLEEYLQQLYGRKTKFTVPRRGDNLKLVSLAVKNAEEELYRIADKDAHVRSSLTMLANLLSIPTPNRIESFDISNISGTDIVGGMVVFCDGKPCKSEYKRFRLADQKEQNDYAAMETVLTRRFNHYVQQDDGFSQLPDLLLIDGGVEHAQVALRVLRSLNINVPVFGMVKDDRHRTRALVTPEGEEIGIITKQAVYALIGNIQEHTHNFAIGYHKTLRKKRIKYSELDEIAGVGQRRKHDLLRAFKSIRAIKEASIADLSVILPNNVAHNVYKHFHNQQAGE
;
A
#
# COMPACT_ATOMS: atom_id res chain seq x y z
N MET A 1 35.97 -0.52 10.91
CA MET A 1 36.93 0.54 11.29
C MET A 1 36.66 1.03 12.70
N GLN A 2 37.71 1.33 13.48
CA GLN A 2 37.52 1.99 14.78
C GLN A 2 37.07 3.44 14.56
N PHE A 3 36.38 4.04 15.51
CA PHE A 3 35.82 5.41 15.39
C PHE A 3 36.91 6.48 15.07
N ASP A 4 38.13 6.29 15.56
CA ASP A 4 39.26 7.17 15.29
C ASP A 4 39.79 7.06 13.84
N GLU A 5 39.74 5.88 13.23
CA GLU A 5 40.06 5.68 11.82
C GLU A 5 39.04 6.41 10.91
N LEU A 6 37.75 6.36 11.26
CA LEU A 6 36.71 7.10 10.54
C LEU A 6 36.91 8.62 10.64
N LYS A 7 37.32 9.14 11.81
CA LYS A 7 37.67 10.55 11.97
C LYS A 7 38.86 10.96 11.07
N SER A 8 39.90 10.12 11.01
CA SER A 8 41.05 10.37 10.15
C SER A 8 40.66 10.38 8.67
N LYS A 9 39.80 9.44 8.25
CA LYS A 9 39.26 9.40 6.89
C LYS A 9 38.43 10.66 6.56
N VAL A 10 37.66 11.19 7.51
CA VAL A 10 36.90 12.43 7.34
C VAL A 10 37.80 13.65 7.14
N LEU A 11 38.91 13.73 7.84
CA LEU A 11 39.85 14.86 7.72
C LEU A 11 40.50 14.96 6.33
N SER A 12 40.63 13.83 5.62
CA SER A 12 41.18 13.77 4.27
C SER A 12 40.18 14.12 3.17
N LEU A 13 38.89 14.33 3.50
CA LEU A 13 37.85 14.61 2.52
C LEU A 13 38.02 15.96 1.82
N PRO A 14 37.65 16.07 0.52
CA PRO A 14 37.71 17.32 -0.23
C PRO A 14 36.61 18.32 0.24
N LEU A 15 36.94 19.61 0.07
CA LEU A 15 35.98 20.72 0.26
C LEU A 15 35.13 20.97 -1.01
N LEU A 16 34.73 19.91 -1.69
CA LEU A 16 33.96 19.92 -2.93
C LEU A 16 32.52 19.44 -2.67
N PRO A 17 31.56 19.81 -3.54
CA PRO A 17 30.20 19.25 -3.48
C PRO A 17 30.22 17.75 -3.81
N GLY A 18 29.27 17.01 -3.25
CA GLY A 18 29.15 15.58 -3.52
C GLY A 18 28.13 14.88 -2.63
N VAL A 19 28.14 13.56 -2.70
CA VAL A 19 27.27 12.67 -1.94
C VAL A 19 28.14 11.77 -1.07
N TYR A 20 27.71 11.53 0.17
CA TYR A 20 28.29 10.58 1.10
C TYR A 20 27.32 9.45 1.39
N ILE A 21 27.86 8.23 1.50
CA ILE A 21 27.10 6.96 1.60
C ILE A 21 27.60 6.23 2.83
N MET A 22 26.81 6.23 3.92
CA MET A 22 27.17 5.57 5.17
C MET A 22 26.79 4.09 5.15
N LYS A 23 27.67 3.23 5.63
CA LYS A 23 27.53 1.77 5.64
C LYS A 23 27.65 1.21 7.06
N ASN A 24 26.91 0.12 7.33
CA ASN A 24 27.04 -0.66 8.57
C ASN A 24 28.19 -1.68 8.46
N ALA A 25 28.38 -2.50 9.51
CA ALA A 25 29.40 -3.54 9.56
C ALA A 25 29.23 -4.63 8.48
N ASP A 26 28.02 -4.85 8.02
CA ASP A 26 27.68 -5.82 6.96
C ASP A 26 27.87 -5.24 5.55
N GLY A 27 28.31 -3.98 5.43
CA GLY A 27 28.48 -3.28 4.15
C GLY A 27 27.18 -2.73 3.56
N GLU A 28 26.04 -2.85 4.26
CA GLU A 28 24.78 -2.30 3.78
C GLU A 28 24.75 -0.78 3.89
N VAL A 29 24.18 -0.11 2.88
CA VAL A 29 23.97 1.33 2.87
C VAL A 29 22.83 1.69 3.83
N ILE A 30 23.19 2.39 4.92
CA ILE A 30 22.24 2.79 5.96
C ILE A 30 21.77 4.24 5.85
N TYR A 31 22.55 5.11 5.21
CA TYR A 31 22.21 6.52 4.99
C TYR A 31 22.93 7.07 3.76
N VAL A 32 22.24 7.93 3.02
CA VAL A 32 22.81 8.70 1.89
C VAL A 32 22.47 10.17 2.08
N GLY A 33 23.43 11.06 1.89
CA GLY A 33 23.21 12.49 1.98
C GLY A 33 24.11 13.30 1.06
N LYS A 34 23.64 14.46 0.61
CA LYS A 34 24.47 15.40 -0.14
C LYS A 34 25.20 16.39 0.76
N ALA A 35 26.26 16.95 0.25
CA ALA A 35 26.98 18.04 0.88
C ALA A 35 27.41 19.09 -0.14
N LYS A 36 27.38 20.39 0.24
CA LYS A 36 28.04 21.48 -0.49
C LYS A 36 29.56 21.38 -0.37
N LYS A 37 30.04 20.96 0.81
CA LYS A 37 31.43 20.67 1.14
C LYS A 37 31.47 19.36 1.91
N LEU A 38 31.88 18.28 1.25
CA LEU A 38 31.90 16.93 1.82
C LEU A 38 32.58 16.87 3.19
N LYS A 39 33.79 17.43 3.31
CA LYS A 39 34.54 17.46 4.57
C LYS A 39 33.73 18.07 5.71
N ASN A 40 33.14 19.24 5.51
CA ASN A 40 32.40 19.95 6.57
C ASN A 40 31.14 19.18 7.02
N ARG A 41 30.38 18.66 6.06
CA ARG A 41 29.11 17.97 6.37
C ARG A 41 29.35 16.61 7.03
N VAL A 42 30.30 15.83 6.52
CA VAL A 42 30.60 14.51 7.07
C VAL A 42 31.25 14.64 8.45
N SER A 43 32.12 15.65 8.68
CA SER A 43 32.71 15.92 10.01
C SER A 43 31.68 16.14 11.10
N GLN A 44 30.53 16.73 10.80
CA GLN A 44 29.46 16.98 11.79
C GLN A 44 28.95 15.70 12.45
N TYR A 45 28.92 14.56 11.75
CA TYR A 45 28.48 13.29 12.32
C TYR A 45 29.49 12.67 13.29
N PHE A 46 30.80 13.03 13.15
CA PHE A 46 31.88 12.46 13.95
C PHE A 46 32.45 13.45 14.99
N GLN A 47 31.80 14.63 15.13
CA GLN A 47 32.06 15.57 16.23
C GLN A 47 31.27 15.14 17.47
N ASP A 48 31.26 15.96 18.52
CA ASP A 48 30.65 15.64 19.80
C ASP A 48 29.18 15.18 19.64
N THR A 49 28.92 13.92 20.01
CA THR A 49 27.64 13.24 19.84
C THR A 49 26.55 13.78 20.78
N ALA A 50 26.89 14.61 21.76
CA ALA A 50 25.93 15.19 22.72
C ALA A 50 24.90 16.10 22.05
N SER A 51 25.27 16.75 20.93
CA SER A 51 24.38 17.65 20.17
C SER A 51 23.42 16.94 19.23
N HIS A 52 23.62 15.63 18.98
CA HIS A 52 22.80 14.87 18.05
C HIS A 52 21.51 14.38 18.71
N ASN A 53 20.39 14.36 17.96
CA ASN A 53 19.18 13.70 18.40
C ASN A 53 19.37 12.17 18.51
N TYR A 54 18.45 11.50 19.21
CA TYR A 54 18.53 10.07 19.47
C TYR A 54 18.75 9.22 18.21
N LYS A 55 18.03 9.52 17.12
CA LYS A 55 18.10 8.74 15.87
C LYS A 55 19.47 8.89 15.18
N THR A 56 20.01 10.11 15.14
CA THR A 56 21.34 10.38 14.58
C THR A 56 22.42 9.70 15.39
N ARG A 57 22.33 9.71 16.74
CA ARG A 57 23.25 8.95 17.60
C ARG A 57 23.21 7.46 17.31
N VAL A 58 22.02 6.87 17.21
CA VAL A 58 21.86 5.45 16.84
C VAL A 58 22.37 5.16 15.44
N MET A 59 22.17 6.06 14.47
CA MET A 59 22.74 5.92 13.13
C MET A 59 24.26 5.95 13.18
N VAL A 60 24.84 6.97 13.82
CA VAL A 60 26.30 7.14 13.93
C VAL A 60 26.95 5.95 14.62
N SER A 61 26.34 5.38 15.69
CA SER A 61 26.86 4.18 16.36
C SER A 61 26.88 2.93 15.48
N LYS A 62 26.17 2.92 14.36
CA LYS A 62 26.11 1.81 13.41
C LYS A 62 26.95 2.03 12.15
N ILE A 63 27.56 3.20 12.00
CA ILE A 63 28.46 3.47 10.87
C ILE A 63 29.78 2.71 11.09
N ALA A 64 30.05 1.78 10.20
CA ALA A 64 31.33 1.06 10.16
C ALA A 64 32.28 1.60 9.08
N ASP A 65 31.72 2.15 7.99
CA ASP A 65 32.47 2.79 6.91
C ASP A 65 31.59 3.77 6.14
N PHE A 66 32.20 4.59 5.30
CA PHE A 66 31.49 5.45 4.37
C PHE A 66 32.25 5.63 3.06
N ASP A 67 31.50 5.78 1.97
CA ASP A 67 32.02 6.18 0.66
C ASP A 67 31.62 7.61 0.33
N ILE A 68 32.36 8.23 -0.59
CA ILE A 68 32.00 9.53 -1.15
C ILE A 68 31.99 9.47 -2.68
N ILE A 69 31.14 10.30 -3.28
CA ILE A 69 31.15 10.59 -4.70
C ILE A 69 31.21 12.10 -4.86
N VAL A 70 32.32 12.60 -5.41
CA VAL A 70 32.48 14.03 -5.69
C VAL A 70 31.67 14.38 -6.91
N ALA A 71 30.93 15.48 -6.85
CA ALA A 71 30.13 16.02 -7.95
C ALA A 71 30.74 17.34 -8.44
N ALA A 72 30.55 17.67 -9.71
CA ALA A 72 31.04 18.93 -10.27
C ALA A 72 30.23 20.13 -9.75
N THR A 73 28.93 19.94 -9.45
CA THR A 73 28.02 20.98 -8.97
C THR A 73 27.13 20.49 -7.82
N GLU A 74 26.56 21.43 -7.04
CA GLU A 74 25.55 21.10 -6.02
C GLU A 74 24.28 20.48 -6.63
N PHE A 75 23.95 20.85 -7.86
CA PHE A 75 22.83 20.29 -8.61
C PHE A 75 23.07 18.81 -8.95
N GLU A 76 24.25 18.47 -9.44
CA GLU A 76 24.64 17.09 -9.72
C GLU A 76 24.64 16.23 -8.45
N ALA A 77 25.15 16.78 -7.33
CA ALA A 77 25.09 16.14 -6.03
C ALA A 77 23.65 15.87 -5.57
N LEU A 78 22.70 16.78 -5.82
CA LEU A 78 21.29 16.60 -5.51
C LEU A 78 20.67 15.47 -6.34
N VAL A 79 20.91 15.44 -7.64
CA VAL A 79 20.40 14.40 -8.55
C VAL A 79 20.93 13.02 -8.13
N LEU A 80 22.22 12.96 -7.81
CA LEU A 80 22.89 11.74 -7.39
C LEU A 80 22.38 11.24 -6.04
N GLU A 81 22.21 12.12 -5.04
CA GLU A 81 21.59 11.79 -3.75
C GLU A 81 20.23 11.12 -3.94
N CYS A 82 19.37 11.75 -4.73
CA CYS A 82 18.01 11.25 -5.00
C CYS A 82 18.03 9.88 -5.69
N SER A 83 18.93 9.67 -6.63
CA SER A 83 19.10 8.42 -7.35
C SER A 83 19.56 7.29 -6.43
N LEU A 84 20.57 7.56 -5.59
CA LEU A 84 21.12 6.59 -4.64
C LEU A 84 20.13 6.22 -3.53
N ILE A 85 19.36 7.19 -3.00
CA ILE A 85 18.31 6.91 -2.02
C ILE A 85 17.25 5.98 -2.64
N LYS A 86 16.86 6.21 -3.89
CA LYS A 86 15.90 5.36 -4.60
C LYS A 86 16.43 3.95 -4.83
N GLN A 87 17.71 3.83 -5.17
CA GLN A 87 18.38 2.57 -5.44
C GLN A 87 18.58 1.72 -4.18
N HIS A 88 19.14 2.32 -3.12
CA HIS A 88 19.55 1.61 -1.90
C HIS A 88 18.46 1.54 -0.82
N LYS A 89 17.46 2.45 -0.86
CA LYS A 89 16.38 2.56 0.15
C LYS A 89 16.93 2.54 1.59
N PRO A 90 17.87 3.41 1.95
CA PRO A 90 18.60 3.32 3.20
C PRO A 90 17.69 3.50 4.42
N LYS A 91 17.93 2.73 5.48
CA LYS A 91 17.07 2.65 6.67
C LYS A 91 16.88 4.01 7.38
N TYR A 92 17.89 4.86 7.39
CA TYR A 92 17.88 6.14 8.12
C TYR A 92 17.42 7.34 7.28
N ASN A 93 17.29 7.20 5.95
CA ASN A 93 16.66 8.22 5.13
C ASN A 93 15.13 8.20 5.34
N ILE A 94 14.47 9.32 5.03
CA ILE A 94 13.01 9.34 4.91
C ILE A 94 12.65 8.53 3.66
N LEU A 95 11.99 7.39 3.85
CA LEU A 95 11.51 6.58 2.75
C LEU A 95 10.00 6.75 2.64
N LEU A 96 9.53 7.16 1.48
CA LEU A 96 8.12 7.09 1.17
C LEU A 96 7.74 5.61 1.03
N LYS A 97 6.94 5.10 1.97
CA LYS A 97 6.55 3.68 2.03
C LYS A 97 5.75 3.20 0.81
N ASP A 98 5.22 4.12 0.01
CA ASP A 98 4.45 3.82 -1.20
C ASP A 98 5.29 4.05 -2.45
N ASP A 99 5.89 2.98 -2.95
CA ASP A 99 6.41 2.84 -4.34
C ASP A 99 5.24 2.73 -5.36
N LYS A 100 4.01 2.82 -4.88
CA LYS A 100 2.79 2.82 -5.68
C LYS A 100 2.56 4.24 -6.17
N GLY A 101 3.10 4.54 -7.36
CA GLY A 101 2.93 5.83 -8.00
C GLY A 101 1.50 6.32 -7.89
N TYR A 102 1.35 7.61 -7.67
CA TYR A 102 0.06 8.27 -7.57
C TYR A 102 -0.75 8.02 -8.84
N PRO A 103 -1.97 7.45 -8.75
CA PRO A 103 -2.72 7.07 -9.93
C PRO A 103 -3.26 8.31 -10.65
N PHE A 104 -3.27 8.22 -11.98
CA PHE A 104 -3.99 9.12 -12.85
C PHE A 104 -5.22 8.41 -13.41
N LEU A 105 -6.27 9.15 -13.68
CA LEU A 105 -7.41 8.67 -14.46
C LEU A 105 -7.25 9.13 -15.89
N ARG A 106 -7.22 8.18 -16.82
CA ARG A 106 -7.07 8.41 -18.24
C ARG A 106 -8.40 8.21 -18.96
N ILE A 107 -8.80 9.17 -19.80
CA ILE A 107 -9.96 9.10 -20.69
C ILE A 107 -9.51 9.40 -22.11
N ASN A 108 -9.74 8.50 -23.04
CA ASN A 108 -9.54 8.74 -24.46
C ASN A 108 -10.87 8.94 -25.16
N LEU A 109 -11.28 10.18 -25.39
CA LEU A 109 -12.54 10.51 -26.07
C LEU A 109 -12.53 10.21 -27.58
N LYS A 110 -11.38 9.84 -28.17
CA LYS A 110 -11.30 9.41 -29.58
C LYS A 110 -11.84 7.99 -29.79
N ASP A 111 -11.96 7.20 -28.73
CA ASP A 111 -12.50 5.85 -28.78
C ASP A 111 -14.01 5.91 -29.01
N LYS A 112 -14.59 4.96 -29.77
CA LYS A 112 -16.06 4.88 -29.99
C LYS A 112 -16.85 4.76 -28.69
N TYR A 113 -16.32 4.02 -27.72
CA TYR A 113 -16.84 3.87 -26.38
C TYR A 113 -15.70 4.16 -25.38
N PRO A 114 -15.49 5.44 -25.02
CA PRO A 114 -14.44 5.82 -24.10
C PRO A 114 -14.57 5.12 -22.75
N THR A 115 -13.45 4.77 -22.15
CA THR A 115 -13.41 4.18 -20.80
C THR A 115 -12.51 4.99 -19.89
N VAL A 116 -12.81 5.01 -18.58
CA VAL A 116 -11.94 5.60 -17.58
C VAL A 116 -11.01 4.51 -17.07
N THR A 117 -9.71 4.68 -17.30
CA THR A 117 -8.69 3.73 -16.84
C THR A 117 -7.75 4.39 -15.84
N MET A 118 -7.38 3.62 -14.80
CA MET A 118 -6.41 4.08 -13.81
C MET A 118 -5.01 3.70 -14.27
N VAL A 119 -4.14 4.70 -14.45
CA VAL A 119 -2.76 4.55 -14.94
C VAL A 119 -1.76 5.15 -13.95
N LYS A 120 -0.50 4.71 -14.01
CA LYS A 120 0.57 5.17 -13.10
C LYS A 120 1.30 6.41 -13.59
N SER A 121 1.26 6.69 -14.89
CA SER A 121 2.00 7.80 -15.51
C SER A 121 1.22 8.37 -16.67
N VAL A 122 1.52 9.61 -17.02
CA VAL A 122 0.96 10.32 -18.18
C VAL A 122 1.75 9.92 -19.42
N ALA A 123 1.07 9.48 -20.48
CA ALA A 123 1.66 9.21 -21.80
C ALA A 123 1.29 10.31 -22.80
N LYS A 124 2.11 10.48 -23.84
CA LYS A 124 1.84 11.41 -24.95
C LYS A 124 0.98 10.74 -26.03
N ASP A 125 -0.25 10.32 -25.70
CA ASP A 125 -1.15 9.57 -26.58
C ASP A 125 -2.40 10.37 -27.00
N GLY A 126 -2.46 11.65 -26.62
CA GLY A 126 -3.60 12.54 -26.93
C GLY A 126 -4.85 12.27 -26.10
N ALA A 127 -4.81 11.39 -25.09
CA ALA A 127 -5.87 11.20 -24.13
C ALA A 127 -5.87 12.31 -23.05
N SER A 128 -6.99 12.46 -22.35
CA SER A 128 -7.08 13.35 -21.19
C SER A 128 -6.67 12.60 -19.93
N TYR A 129 -5.78 13.22 -19.13
CA TYR A 129 -5.29 12.67 -17.87
C TYR A 129 -5.70 13.58 -16.73
N PHE A 130 -6.20 12.99 -15.64
CA PHE A 130 -6.65 13.67 -14.44
C PHE A 130 -5.90 13.11 -13.23
N GLY A 131 -5.49 13.95 -12.33
CA GLY A 131 -4.67 13.59 -11.16
C GLY A 131 -3.34 14.36 -11.14
N PRO A 132 -2.35 13.90 -10.38
CA PRO A 132 -2.32 12.62 -9.64
C PRO A 132 -3.24 12.61 -8.43
N PHE A 133 -3.88 11.47 -8.13
CA PHE A 133 -4.68 11.26 -6.93
C PHE A 133 -3.85 10.64 -5.81
N GLY A 134 -4.24 10.86 -4.52
CA GLY A 134 -3.41 10.48 -3.37
C GLY A 134 -3.21 8.99 -3.17
N SER A 135 -4.26 8.19 -3.23
CA SER A 135 -4.16 6.74 -3.09
C SER A 135 -4.99 6.00 -4.13
N ARG A 136 -4.59 4.77 -4.42
CA ARG A 136 -5.35 3.92 -5.36
C ARG A 136 -6.75 3.62 -4.82
N SER A 137 -6.90 3.40 -3.52
CA SER A 137 -8.18 3.10 -2.89
C SER A 137 -9.13 4.30 -2.91
N SER A 138 -8.66 5.49 -2.54
CA SER A 138 -9.47 6.71 -2.62
C SER A 138 -9.85 7.05 -4.06
N THR A 139 -8.94 6.86 -5.01
CA THR A 139 -9.22 7.06 -6.44
C THR A 139 -10.27 6.08 -6.97
N GLN A 140 -10.24 4.82 -6.53
CA GLN A 140 -11.27 3.83 -6.88
C GLN A 140 -12.64 4.21 -6.32
N VAL A 141 -12.70 4.67 -5.06
CA VAL A 141 -13.95 5.14 -4.45
C VAL A 141 -14.49 6.35 -5.20
N LEU A 142 -13.65 7.35 -5.49
CA LEU A 142 -14.03 8.53 -6.29
C LEU A 142 -14.57 8.12 -7.66
N LEU A 143 -13.82 7.30 -8.40
CA LEU A 143 -14.21 6.82 -9.72
C LEU A 143 -15.56 6.09 -9.68
N LYS A 144 -15.73 5.17 -8.73
CA LYS A 144 -16.99 4.44 -8.54
C LYS A 144 -18.16 5.38 -8.27
N THR A 145 -17.97 6.37 -7.39
CA THR A 145 -18.99 7.38 -7.07
C THR A 145 -19.38 8.19 -8.30
N LEU A 146 -18.41 8.68 -9.07
CA LEU A 146 -18.66 9.44 -10.30
C LEU A 146 -19.37 8.59 -11.37
N MET A 147 -18.94 7.33 -11.55
CA MET A 147 -19.59 6.41 -12.49
C MET A 147 -21.05 6.12 -12.09
N GLN A 148 -21.32 5.93 -10.81
CA GLN A 148 -22.68 5.73 -10.29
C GLN A 148 -23.55 6.99 -10.46
N THR A 149 -22.99 8.18 -10.16
CA THR A 149 -23.70 9.46 -10.36
C THR A 149 -24.10 9.69 -11.81
N LEU A 150 -23.23 9.34 -12.76
CA LEU A 150 -23.48 9.45 -14.19
C LEU A 150 -24.14 8.19 -14.79
N LYS A 151 -24.45 7.20 -13.96
CA LYS A 151 -25.02 5.89 -14.35
C LYS A 151 -24.23 5.18 -15.46
N LEU A 152 -22.92 5.36 -15.47
CA LEU A 152 -21.99 4.71 -16.39
C LEU A 152 -21.74 3.24 -15.98
N PRO A 153 -21.37 2.37 -16.93
CA PRO A 153 -21.14 0.95 -16.64
C PRO A 153 -19.88 0.75 -15.79
N THR A 154 -20.02 0.06 -14.65
CA THR A 154 -18.89 -0.35 -13.79
C THR A 154 -18.45 -1.80 -14.04
N CYS A 155 -19.08 -2.49 -15.00
CA CYS A 155 -18.76 -3.87 -15.40
C CYS A 155 -17.62 -3.92 -16.45
N GLU A 156 -17.04 -5.11 -16.63
CA GLU A 156 -15.95 -5.36 -17.60
C GLU A 156 -16.45 -5.64 -19.04
N LYS A 157 -17.75 -5.45 -19.31
CA LYS A 157 -18.30 -5.68 -20.64
C LYS A 157 -17.76 -4.69 -21.65
N LYS A 158 -17.50 -5.17 -22.87
CA LYS A 158 -17.08 -4.32 -24.00
C LYS A 158 -18.32 -3.83 -24.77
N PHE A 159 -18.34 -2.57 -25.11
CA PHE A 159 -19.42 -1.92 -25.85
C PHE A 159 -19.02 -1.63 -27.31
N PRO A 160 -19.98 -1.71 -28.28
CA PRO A 160 -21.35 -2.19 -28.11
C PRO A 160 -21.41 -3.69 -27.81
N CYS A 161 -22.41 -4.14 -27.06
CA CYS A 161 -22.67 -5.55 -26.90
C CYS A 161 -23.21 -6.14 -28.21
N LYS A 162 -22.73 -7.35 -28.58
CA LYS A 162 -23.17 -8.02 -29.84
C LYS A 162 -24.68 -8.33 -29.81
N THR A 163 -25.18 -8.69 -28.65
CA THR A 163 -26.62 -8.95 -28.37
C THR A 163 -27.02 -8.19 -27.12
N ALA A 164 -28.30 -7.80 -27.04
CA ALA A 164 -28.84 -7.19 -25.83
C ALA A 164 -28.77 -8.21 -24.68
N ASP A 165 -27.99 -7.88 -23.67
CA ASP A 165 -27.80 -8.74 -22.51
C ASP A 165 -28.89 -8.53 -21.47
N ARG A 166 -29.17 -9.58 -20.69
CA ARG A 166 -30.08 -9.47 -19.53
C ARG A 166 -29.52 -8.42 -18.54
N PRO A 167 -30.37 -7.50 -18.02
CA PRO A 167 -29.94 -6.47 -17.10
C PRO A 167 -29.36 -7.06 -15.82
N CYS A 168 -28.26 -6.47 -15.34
CA CYS A 168 -27.58 -6.88 -14.12
C CYS A 168 -28.12 -6.13 -12.89
N LEU A 169 -27.67 -6.53 -11.70
CA LEU A 169 -28.07 -5.91 -10.43
C LEU A 169 -27.87 -4.38 -10.41
N ASN A 170 -26.77 -3.86 -10.99
CA ASN A 170 -26.52 -2.41 -11.03
C ASN A 170 -27.58 -1.64 -11.80
N PHE A 171 -28.20 -2.25 -12.83
CA PHE A 171 -29.34 -1.66 -13.54
C PHE A 171 -30.58 -1.61 -12.61
N HIS A 172 -30.90 -2.71 -11.96
CA HIS A 172 -32.05 -2.77 -11.06
C HIS A 172 -31.91 -1.87 -9.82
N MET A 173 -30.65 -1.64 -9.37
CA MET A 173 -30.33 -0.68 -8.30
C MET A 173 -30.21 0.78 -8.79
N ASN A 174 -30.57 1.07 -10.03
CA ASN A 174 -30.47 2.41 -10.64
C ASN A 174 -29.05 3.04 -10.61
N GLN A 175 -28.00 2.20 -10.58
CA GLN A 175 -26.60 2.61 -10.59
C GLN A 175 -25.96 2.60 -11.99
N CYS A 176 -26.68 2.07 -13.00
CA CYS A 176 -26.25 1.99 -14.39
C CYS A 176 -27.48 2.08 -15.30
N ASP A 177 -27.37 2.83 -16.37
CA ASP A 177 -28.47 3.02 -17.36
C ASP A 177 -28.64 1.85 -18.33
N GLY A 178 -28.06 0.68 -18.06
CA GLY A 178 -28.27 -0.51 -18.89
C GLY A 178 -27.64 -0.46 -20.28
N TRP A 179 -26.44 0.14 -20.41
CA TRP A 179 -25.71 0.29 -21.69
C TRP A 179 -25.52 -1.04 -22.44
N CYS A 180 -25.55 -2.18 -21.74
CA CYS A 180 -25.48 -3.52 -22.33
C CYS A 180 -26.78 -3.95 -23.04
N GLN A 181 -27.89 -3.22 -22.88
CA GLN A 181 -29.17 -3.52 -23.52
C GLN A 181 -29.30 -2.87 -24.92
N ASN A 182 -28.33 -2.06 -25.34
CA ASN A 182 -28.33 -1.28 -26.58
C ASN A 182 -29.56 -0.34 -26.73
N ALA A 183 -30.22 -0.01 -25.63
CA ALA A 183 -31.35 0.92 -25.59
C ALA A 183 -30.93 2.40 -25.73
N LYS A 184 -29.66 2.70 -25.45
CA LYS A 184 -29.07 4.04 -25.56
C LYS A 184 -28.06 4.09 -26.70
N THR A 185 -27.96 5.25 -27.32
CA THR A 185 -27.08 5.48 -28.46
C THR A 185 -25.61 5.65 -28.07
N GLN A 186 -24.71 5.50 -29.02
CA GLN A 186 -23.29 5.81 -28.83
C GLN A 186 -23.10 7.29 -28.43
N GLN A 187 -23.96 8.17 -28.94
CA GLN A 187 -23.91 9.60 -28.62
C GLN A 187 -24.27 9.88 -27.17
N ASP A 188 -25.26 9.20 -26.61
CA ASP A 188 -25.60 9.31 -25.20
C ASP A 188 -24.45 8.87 -24.30
N TYR A 189 -23.77 7.78 -24.70
CA TYR A 189 -22.58 7.30 -23.99
C TYR A 189 -21.43 8.32 -24.03
N TYR A 190 -21.19 8.90 -25.20
CA TYR A 190 -20.16 9.92 -25.37
C TYR A 190 -20.45 11.17 -24.53
N MET A 191 -21.70 11.63 -24.49
CA MET A 191 -22.10 12.78 -23.66
C MET A 191 -21.92 12.51 -22.17
N ALA A 192 -22.27 11.30 -21.68
CA ALA A 192 -22.02 10.93 -20.31
C ALA A 192 -20.52 10.90 -19.97
N MET A 193 -19.69 10.45 -20.90
CA MET A 193 -18.22 10.48 -20.74
C MET A 193 -17.65 11.89 -20.81
N LEU A 194 -18.26 12.79 -21.57
CA LEU A 194 -17.87 14.21 -21.59
C LEU A 194 -18.21 14.87 -20.25
N GLN A 195 -19.39 14.59 -19.67
CA GLN A 195 -19.75 15.03 -18.32
C GLN A 195 -18.74 14.48 -17.29
N MET A 196 -18.34 13.20 -17.39
CA MET A 196 -17.28 12.61 -16.56
C MET A 196 -15.97 13.42 -16.66
N LYS A 197 -15.54 13.76 -17.87
CA LYS A 197 -14.37 14.60 -18.09
C LYS A 197 -14.50 15.96 -17.40
N HIS A 198 -15.65 16.62 -17.51
CA HIS A 198 -15.89 17.91 -16.85
C HIS A 198 -15.86 17.80 -15.32
N LEU A 199 -16.48 16.76 -14.74
CA LEU A 199 -16.44 16.51 -13.29
C LEU A 199 -14.99 16.25 -12.80
N LEU A 200 -14.24 15.43 -13.52
CA LEU A 200 -12.82 15.17 -13.20
C LEU A 200 -11.94 16.41 -13.37
N SER A 201 -12.35 17.36 -14.22
CA SER A 201 -11.68 18.67 -14.35
C SER A 201 -12.09 19.68 -13.28
N GLY A 202 -12.97 19.32 -12.33
CA GLY A 202 -13.49 20.23 -11.29
C GLY A 202 -14.57 21.22 -11.79
N ASN A 203 -15.11 21.00 -13.00
CA ASN A 203 -16.13 21.90 -13.58
C ASN A 203 -17.55 21.44 -13.18
N TYR A 204 -17.82 21.29 -11.88
CA TYR A 204 -19.11 20.79 -11.36
C TYR A 204 -20.27 21.70 -11.72
N LYS A 205 -20.08 23.03 -11.71
CA LYS A 205 -21.12 24.00 -12.01
C LYS A 205 -21.62 23.84 -13.45
N LEU A 206 -20.72 23.68 -14.43
CA LEU A 206 -21.08 23.48 -15.83
C LEU A 206 -21.97 22.25 -16.01
N VAL A 207 -21.59 21.13 -15.40
CA VAL A 207 -22.38 19.90 -15.47
C VAL A 207 -23.74 20.04 -14.75
N ALA A 208 -23.76 20.75 -13.62
CA ALA A 208 -25.01 21.02 -12.89
C ALA A 208 -25.97 21.88 -13.72
N ASP A 209 -25.46 22.95 -14.38
CA ASP A 209 -26.26 23.84 -15.23
C ASP A 209 -26.84 23.08 -16.44
N GLU A 210 -26.05 22.22 -17.11
CA GLU A 210 -26.51 21.36 -18.20
C GLU A 210 -27.63 20.42 -17.73
N ILE A 211 -27.43 19.71 -16.62
CA ILE A 211 -28.46 18.81 -16.05
C ILE A 211 -29.73 19.56 -15.71
N LYS A 212 -29.60 20.76 -15.15
CA LYS A 212 -30.73 21.63 -14.80
C LYS A 212 -31.54 22.05 -16.03
N GLN A 213 -30.88 22.43 -17.11
CA GLN A 213 -31.55 22.74 -18.38
C GLN A 213 -32.32 21.55 -18.93
N HIS A 214 -31.70 20.37 -18.98
CA HIS A 214 -32.37 19.15 -19.43
C HIS A 214 -33.55 18.75 -18.52
N MET A 215 -33.42 18.96 -17.20
CA MET A 215 -34.50 18.72 -16.24
C MET A 215 -35.73 19.62 -16.52
N HIS A 216 -35.51 20.90 -16.76
CA HIS A 216 -36.60 21.83 -17.11
C HIS A 216 -37.23 21.47 -18.45
N SER A 217 -36.45 21.19 -19.49
CA SER A 217 -36.99 20.74 -20.78
C SER A 217 -37.81 19.44 -20.68
N ALA A 218 -37.40 18.50 -19.83
CA ALA A 218 -38.14 17.28 -19.59
C ALA A 218 -39.47 17.57 -18.85
N ALA A 219 -39.47 18.49 -17.88
CA ALA A 219 -40.66 18.91 -17.16
C ALA A 219 -41.64 19.63 -18.07
N ASP A 220 -41.19 20.55 -18.91
CA ASP A 220 -41.97 21.27 -19.90
C ASP A 220 -42.62 20.32 -20.94
N SER A 221 -41.93 19.23 -21.24
CA SER A 221 -42.41 18.16 -22.13
C SER A 221 -43.25 17.12 -21.41
N LEU A 222 -43.68 17.36 -20.15
CA LEU A 222 -44.49 16.48 -19.29
C LEU A 222 -43.85 15.10 -19.01
N GLN A 223 -42.52 14.97 -19.19
CA GLN A 223 -41.77 13.75 -18.90
C GLN A 223 -41.32 13.71 -17.43
N PHE A 224 -42.24 13.60 -16.50
CA PHE A 224 -41.99 13.79 -15.07
C PHE A 224 -41.04 12.76 -14.47
N GLU A 225 -41.05 11.50 -14.92
CA GLU A 225 -40.12 10.48 -14.45
C GLU A 225 -38.66 10.83 -14.85
N LEU A 226 -38.46 11.32 -16.10
CA LEU A 226 -37.16 11.79 -16.56
C LEU A 226 -36.70 13.02 -15.78
N ALA A 227 -37.60 13.98 -15.57
CA ALA A 227 -37.30 15.18 -14.77
C ALA A 227 -36.91 14.84 -13.32
N ALA A 228 -37.60 13.87 -12.71
CA ALA A 228 -37.24 13.39 -11.36
C ALA A 228 -35.86 12.72 -11.33
N ALA A 229 -35.53 11.88 -12.31
CA ALA A 229 -34.23 11.23 -12.42
C ALA A 229 -33.08 12.27 -12.63
N LEU A 230 -33.33 13.32 -13.42
CA LEU A 230 -32.38 14.41 -13.64
C LEU A 230 -32.21 15.28 -12.39
N ARG A 231 -33.27 15.52 -11.61
CA ARG A 231 -33.19 16.21 -10.31
C ARG A 231 -32.29 15.46 -9.33
N ASP A 232 -32.46 14.15 -9.23
CA ASP A 232 -31.66 13.32 -8.34
C ASP A 232 -30.19 13.30 -8.76
N LYS A 233 -29.91 13.27 -10.08
CA LYS A 233 -28.56 13.43 -10.66
C LYS A 233 -27.95 14.80 -10.36
N LEU A 234 -28.75 15.87 -10.47
CA LEU A 234 -28.35 17.24 -10.13
C LEU A 234 -27.94 17.36 -8.66
N ASN A 235 -28.78 16.87 -7.74
CA ASN A 235 -28.48 16.86 -6.31
C ASN A 235 -27.17 16.12 -5.98
N ALA A 236 -26.92 15.00 -6.65
CA ALA A 236 -25.68 14.24 -6.48
C ALA A 236 -24.44 15.05 -6.95
N VAL A 237 -24.51 15.69 -8.12
CA VAL A 237 -23.42 16.54 -8.65
C VAL A 237 -23.19 17.76 -7.78
N GLU A 238 -24.24 18.46 -7.30
CA GLU A 238 -24.10 19.59 -6.39
C GLU A 238 -23.51 19.18 -5.05
N THR A 239 -23.88 18.02 -4.51
CA THR A 239 -23.32 17.48 -3.26
C THR A 239 -21.83 17.19 -3.42
N LEU A 240 -21.40 16.64 -4.56
CA LEU A 240 -20.00 16.44 -4.89
C LEU A 240 -19.25 17.79 -4.98
N GLY A 241 -19.86 18.80 -5.59
CA GLY A 241 -19.31 20.15 -5.67
C GLY A 241 -19.21 20.84 -4.30
N LYS A 242 -20.21 20.73 -3.45
CA LYS A 242 -20.24 21.36 -2.08
C LYS A 242 -19.18 20.78 -1.15
N LYS A 243 -18.85 19.49 -1.23
CA LYS A 243 -17.79 18.87 -0.44
C LYS A 243 -16.38 19.38 -0.78
N GLN A 244 -16.22 20.14 -1.85
CA GLN A 244 -14.93 20.67 -2.32
C GLN A 244 -14.77 22.19 -2.13
N LEU A 245 -15.70 22.87 -1.47
CA LEU A 245 -15.66 24.33 -1.26
C LEU A 245 -14.72 24.74 -0.11
N VAL A 246 -13.40 24.49 -0.29
CA VAL A 246 -12.37 25.31 0.35
C VAL A 246 -11.70 26.11 -0.78
N ASN A 247 -12.22 27.29 -1.07
CA ASN A 247 -11.71 28.17 -2.11
C ASN A 247 -10.31 28.67 -1.74
N ALA A 248 -9.29 28.25 -2.47
CA ALA A 248 -8.02 28.95 -2.50
C ALA A 248 -8.11 30.06 -3.56
N ALA A 249 -7.69 31.28 -3.21
CA ALA A 249 -7.78 32.48 -4.06
C ALA A 249 -7.00 32.39 -5.39
N ASN A 250 -6.22 31.33 -5.62
CA ASN A 250 -5.42 31.11 -6.81
C ASN A 250 -5.98 29.99 -7.70
N SER A 251 -6.26 30.32 -8.96
CA SER A 251 -6.73 29.36 -9.99
C SER A 251 -5.67 28.36 -10.47
N ALA A 252 -4.41 28.49 -10.04
CA ALA A 252 -3.32 27.61 -10.44
C ALA A 252 -3.23 26.39 -9.52
N ASP A 253 -2.81 25.23 -10.09
CA ASP A 253 -2.51 24.02 -9.30
C ASP A 253 -1.49 24.34 -8.22
N THR A 254 -1.84 24.06 -6.97
CA THR A 254 -1.07 24.47 -5.78
C THR A 254 -1.06 23.35 -4.76
N ASP A 255 0.13 22.99 -4.26
CA ASP A 255 0.28 22.17 -3.07
C ASP A 255 0.58 23.03 -1.86
N VAL A 256 -0.07 22.74 -0.76
CA VAL A 256 0.17 23.40 0.53
C VAL A 256 0.65 22.36 1.51
N ILE A 257 1.86 22.55 2.01
CA ILE A 257 2.52 21.62 2.91
C ILE A 257 2.50 22.16 4.32
N GLY A 258 2.07 21.32 5.26
CA GLY A 258 2.16 21.54 6.69
C GLY A 258 3.05 20.50 7.35
N LEU A 259 3.74 20.86 8.40
CA LEU A 259 4.52 19.94 9.23
C LEU A 259 4.20 20.21 10.69
N SER A 260 4.00 19.16 11.46
CA SER A 260 3.83 19.17 12.91
C SER A 260 4.64 18.06 13.56
N GLN A 261 4.93 18.23 14.86
CA GLN A 261 5.71 17.30 15.68
C GLN A 261 4.97 16.99 16.97
N LEU A 262 4.93 15.71 17.35
CA LEU A 262 4.36 15.24 18.62
C LEU A 262 5.01 13.91 19.01
N ASP A 263 5.40 13.77 20.28
CA ASP A 263 5.93 12.52 20.87
C ASP A 263 7.03 11.83 20.03
N GLY A 264 8.04 12.58 19.59
CA GLY A 264 9.15 12.04 18.80
C GLY A 264 8.77 11.60 17.39
N LYS A 265 7.63 12.08 16.86
CA LYS A 265 7.17 11.83 15.50
C LYS A 265 6.90 13.14 14.78
N PHE A 266 7.25 13.18 13.50
CA PHE A 266 6.80 14.20 12.57
C PHE A 266 5.61 13.69 11.76
N CYS A 267 4.69 14.60 11.44
CA CYS A 267 3.69 14.40 10.41
C CYS A 267 3.78 15.53 9.39
N ILE A 268 3.84 15.18 8.13
CA ILE A 268 3.69 16.11 7.02
C ILE A 268 2.33 15.89 6.39
N SER A 269 1.57 16.97 6.23
CA SER A 269 0.35 17.03 5.43
C SER A 269 0.61 17.75 4.12
N VAL A 270 0.09 17.22 3.01
CA VAL A 270 0.05 17.89 1.71
C VAL A 270 -1.41 18.06 1.30
N LEU A 271 -1.85 19.29 1.14
CA LEU A 271 -3.18 19.63 0.64
C LEU A 271 -3.04 20.08 -0.81
N HIS A 272 -3.57 19.28 -1.72
CA HIS A 272 -3.50 19.55 -3.16
C HIS A 272 -4.72 20.34 -3.63
N TYR A 273 -4.51 21.55 -4.11
CA TYR A 273 -5.53 22.43 -4.67
C TYR A 273 -5.44 22.45 -6.20
N GLN A 274 -6.58 22.25 -6.85
CA GLN A 274 -6.72 22.37 -8.29
C GLN A 274 -7.82 23.39 -8.61
N LYS A 275 -7.50 24.41 -9.40
CA LYS A 275 -8.42 25.52 -9.73
C LYS A 275 -9.07 26.16 -8.48
N GLY A 276 -8.31 26.28 -7.41
CA GLY A 276 -8.78 26.87 -6.16
C GLY A 276 -9.55 25.93 -5.22
N ASN A 277 -9.89 24.71 -5.64
CA ASN A 277 -10.59 23.73 -4.82
C ASN A 277 -9.62 22.71 -4.23
N LEU A 278 -9.85 22.29 -2.97
CA LEU A 278 -9.10 21.18 -2.37
C LEU A 278 -9.48 19.88 -3.07
N PHE A 279 -8.54 19.33 -3.82
CA PHE A 279 -8.76 18.16 -4.64
C PHE A 279 -8.35 16.86 -3.92
N ASP A 280 -7.25 16.91 -3.17
CA ASP A 280 -6.71 15.73 -2.47
C ASP A 280 -5.89 16.14 -1.24
N LYS A 281 -5.71 15.18 -0.33
CA LYS A 281 -4.86 15.33 0.85
C LYS A 281 -4.01 14.08 1.08
N TYR A 282 -2.76 14.32 1.46
CA TYR A 282 -1.80 13.27 1.76
C TYR A 282 -1.17 13.50 3.13
N TYR A 283 -0.93 12.43 3.88
CA TYR A 283 -0.24 12.48 5.17
C TYR A 283 0.92 11.49 5.17
N LEU A 284 2.05 11.92 5.71
CA LEU A 284 3.19 11.06 6.00
C LEU A 284 3.64 11.26 7.43
N THR A 285 3.66 10.17 8.21
CA THR A 285 4.19 10.16 9.57
C THR A 285 5.46 9.34 9.62
N PHE A 286 6.49 9.88 10.25
CA PHE A 286 7.80 9.25 10.41
C PHE A 286 8.45 9.65 11.73
N PRO A 287 9.42 8.87 12.25
CA PRO A 287 10.17 9.24 13.45
C PRO A 287 10.89 10.57 13.30
N GLU A 288 11.08 11.29 14.40
CA GLU A 288 11.78 12.56 14.45
C GLU A 288 13.15 12.51 13.74
N GLN A 289 13.45 13.55 12.98
CA GLN A 289 14.71 13.79 12.29
C GLN A 289 15.55 14.81 13.08
N GLU A 290 16.72 15.18 12.54
CA GLU A 290 17.60 16.17 13.17
C GLU A 290 16.91 17.51 13.41
N THR A 291 16.28 18.06 12.37
CA THR A 291 15.49 19.30 12.45
C THR A 291 14.26 19.20 11.54
N ALA A 292 13.26 20.05 11.82
CA ALA A 292 12.07 20.15 10.98
C ALA A 292 12.40 20.59 9.53
N GLU A 293 13.43 21.42 9.35
CA GLU A 293 13.88 21.89 8.04
C GLU A 293 14.48 20.75 7.22
N ILE A 294 15.32 19.91 7.84
CA ILE A 294 15.93 18.73 7.20
C ILE A 294 14.83 17.73 6.85
N ALA A 295 13.89 17.50 7.76
CA ALA A 295 12.75 16.61 7.53
C ALA A 295 11.90 17.07 6.34
N LEU A 296 11.54 18.37 6.30
CA LEU A 296 10.76 18.94 5.22
C LEU A 296 11.50 18.89 3.88
N SER A 297 12.80 19.27 3.87
CA SER A 297 13.64 19.23 2.66
C SER A 297 13.73 17.82 2.09
N SER A 298 14.02 16.83 2.94
CA SER A 298 14.11 15.42 2.55
C SER A 298 12.78 14.88 2.02
N PHE A 299 11.67 15.24 2.66
CA PHE A 299 10.34 14.87 2.19
C PHE A 299 10.04 15.47 0.81
N VAL A 300 10.22 16.77 0.64
CA VAL A 300 9.91 17.49 -0.61
C VAL A 300 10.69 16.90 -1.78
N LYS A 301 11.98 16.62 -1.60
CA LYS A 301 12.82 15.94 -2.60
C LYS A 301 12.19 14.64 -3.05
N GLN A 302 11.92 13.73 -2.13
CA GLN A 302 11.42 12.40 -2.47
C GLN A 302 9.99 12.40 -2.97
N PHE A 303 9.13 13.24 -2.37
CA PHE A 303 7.71 13.31 -2.72
C PHE A 303 7.50 13.70 -4.17
N TYR A 304 8.11 14.80 -4.61
CA TYR A 304 7.93 15.26 -5.99
C TYR A 304 8.70 14.43 -7.01
N LEU A 305 9.81 13.78 -6.63
CA LEU A 305 10.54 12.88 -7.54
C LEU A 305 9.79 11.57 -7.83
N ASN A 306 9.03 11.08 -6.85
CA ASN A 306 8.27 9.84 -6.99
C ASN A 306 6.84 10.06 -7.51
N ARG A 307 6.33 11.28 -7.40
CA ARG A 307 4.93 11.61 -7.76
C ARG A 307 4.69 11.64 -9.27
N GLY A 308 5.72 11.88 -10.10
CA GLY A 308 5.59 12.00 -11.55
C GLY A 308 4.96 13.33 -12.02
N PHE A 309 4.77 14.28 -11.11
CA PHE A 309 4.16 15.58 -11.36
C PHE A 309 4.52 16.57 -10.26
N ALA A 310 4.72 17.86 -10.63
CA ALA A 310 4.83 18.96 -9.67
C ALA A 310 3.84 20.09 -10.06
N PRO A 311 3.12 20.70 -9.08
CA PRO A 311 2.22 21.81 -9.34
C PRO A 311 2.99 23.10 -9.65
N LYS A 312 2.28 24.14 -10.10
CA LYS A 312 2.91 25.45 -10.38
C LYS A 312 3.41 26.11 -9.09
N ASN A 313 2.65 26.01 -8.00
CA ASN A 313 2.99 26.61 -6.72
C ASN A 313 3.06 25.53 -5.63
N ILE A 314 4.04 25.66 -4.74
CA ILE A 314 4.17 24.85 -3.53
C ILE A 314 4.39 25.80 -2.37
N TYR A 315 3.43 25.82 -1.42
CA TYR A 315 3.52 26.63 -0.21
C TYR A 315 4.08 25.79 0.94
N LEU A 316 5.11 26.35 1.59
CA LEU A 316 5.83 25.71 2.69
C LEU A 316 5.63 26.48 4.00
N PRO A 317 5.68 25.81 5.17
CA PRO A 317 5.61 26.48 6.48
C PRO A 317 6.88 27.30 6.79
N PHE A 318 8.04 26.86 6.27
CA PHE A 318 9.33 27.55 6.41
C PHE A 318 10.23 27.24 5.20
N ALA A 319 11.37 27.95 5.13
CA ALA A 319 12.30 27.81 4.01
C ALA A 319 13.03 26.49 4.06
N ILE A 320 13.32 25.92 2.89
CA ILE A 320 14.19 24.75 2.70
C ILE A 320 15.50 25.16 2.06
N GLU A 321 16.60 24.50 2.44
CA GLU A 321 17.96 24.89 2.02
C GLU A 321 18.16 24.81 0.50
N ASP A 322 17.60 23.77 -0.14
CA ASP A 322 17.83 23.47 -1.57
C ASP A 322 16.74 24.01 -2.51
N LYS A 323 16.01 25.05 -2.09
CA LYS A 323 14.85 25.57 -2.84
C LYS A 323 15.14 25.79 -4.32
N VAL A 324 16.19 26.53 -4.66
CA VAL A 324 16.51 26.91 -6.05
C VAL A 324 16.87 25.67 -6.88
N LEU A 325 17.72 24.81 -6.33
CA LEU A 325 18.13 23.57 -7.00
C LEU A 325 16.94 22.62 -7.26
N LEU A 326 15.99 22.57 -6.32
CA LEU A 326 14.79 21.76 -6.47
C LEU A 326 13.84 22.34 -7.52
N GLU A 327 13.69 23.66 -7.60
CA GLU A 327 12.90 24.34 -8.64
C GLU A 327 13.46 24.02 -10.04
N GLU A 328 14.78 24.10 -10.22
CA GLU A 328 15.47 23.74 -11.45
C GLU A 328 15.31 22.26 -11.81
N TYR A 329 15.50 21.39 -10.83
CA TYR A 329 15.39 19.94 -11.05
C TYR A 329 13.98 19.51 -11.43
N LEU A 330 12.95 20.04 -10.76
CA LEU A 330 11.55 19.77 -11.10
C LEU A 330 11.18 20.32 -12.48
N GLN A 331 11.74 21.47 -12.86
CA GLN A 331 11.55 22.03 -14.20
C GLN A 331 12.17 21.13 -15.29
N GLN A 332 13.36 20.58 -15.06
CA GLN A 332 13.98 19.64 -15.99
C GLN A 332 13.20 18.34 -16.12
N LEU A 333 12.74 17.78 -14.97
CA LEU A 333 11.98 16.52 -14.96
C LEU A 333 10.61 16.62 -15.63
N TYR A 334 9.87 17.69 -15.37
CA TYR A 334 8.46 17.79 -15.76
C TYR A 334 8.18 18.81 -16.85
N GLY A 335 9.20 19.56 -17.32
CA GLY A 335 9.05 20.58 -18.36
C GLY A 335 8.16 21.75 -17.92
N ARG A 336 7.86 21.89 -16.61
CA ARG A 336 6.96 22.89 -16.03
C ARG A 336 7.66 23.63 -14.91
N LYS A 337 7.56 24.96 -14.89
CA LYS A 337 8.13 25.80 -13.84
C LYS A 337 7.31 25.64 -12.55
N THR A 338 7.95 25.16 -11.50
CA THR A 338 7.41 25.03 -10.13
C THR A 338 8.07 26.07 -9.24
N LYS A 339 7.31 26.71 -8.34
CA LYS A 339 7.82 27.71 -7.40
C LYS A 339 7.50 27.32 -5.97
N PHE A 340 8.52 27.24 -5.12
CA PHE A 340 8.38 27.12 -3.68
C PHE A 340 8.25 28.52 -3.03
N THR A 341 7.27 28.68 -2.15
CA THR A 341 7.00 29.96 -1.48
C THR A 341 6.67 29.71 -0.02
N VAL A 342 7.23 30.54 0.86
CA VAL A 342 6.85 30.61 2.28
C VAL A 342 5.97 31.87 2.44
N PRO A 343 4.65 31.71 2.55
CA PRO A 343 3.74 32.85 2.69
C PRO A 343 3.91 33.51 4.06
N ARG A 344 3.96 34.84 4.10
CA ARG A 344 4.09 35.59 5.35
C ARG A 344 2.79 36.30 5.75
N ARG A 345 1.80 36.44 4.85
CA ARG A 345 0.52 37.12 5.07
C ARG A 345 -0.55 36.69 4.10
N GLY A 346 -1.79 37.01 4.37
CA GLY A 346 -2.94 36.80 3.49
C GLY A 346 -3.45 35.36 3.49
N ASP A 347 -4.28 35.02 2.48
CA ASP A 347 -4.97 33.74 2.43
C ASP A 347 -4.01 32.54 2.22
N ASN A 348 -2.89 32.76 1.55
CA ASN A 348 -1.88 31.71 1.39
C ASN A 348 -1.27 31.26 2.73
N LEU A 349 -1.07 32.22 3.67
CA LEU A 349 -0.63 31.88 5.03
C LEU A 349 -1.71 31.08 5.78
N LYS A 350 -3.00 31.44 5.63
CA LYS A 350 -4.12 30.68 6.23
C LYS A 350 -4.15 29.24 5.71
N LEU A 351 -3.85 29.03 4.41
CA LEU A 351 -3.77 27.69 3.83
C LEU A 351 -2.62 26.86 4.44
N VAL A 352 -1.45 27.49 4.64
CA VAL A 352 -0.32 26.81 5.30
C VAL A 352 -0.68 26.49 6.76
N SER A 353 -1.31 27.42 7.49
CA SER A 353 -1.77 27.17 8.85
C SER A 353 -2.80 26.04 8.92
N LEU A 354 -3.69 25.94 7.92
CA LEU A 354 -4.64 24.83 7.78
C LEU A 354 -3.92 23.51 7.54
N ALA A 355 -2.89 23.50 6.70
CA ALA A 355 -2.09 22.30 6.46
C ALA A 355 -1.34 21.87 7.74
N VAL A 356 -0.72 22.80 8.47
CA VAL A 356 -0.07 22.52 9.77
C VAL A 356 -1.07 21.90 10.75
N LYS A 357 -2.25 22.52 10.89
CA LYS A 357 -3.30 21.99 11.77
C LYS A 357 -3.76 20.59 11.36
N ASN A 358 -3.87 20.31 10.06
CA ASN A 358 -4.18 18.95 9.58
C ASN A 358 -3.09 17.92 9.93
N ALA A 359 -1.82 18.32 9.90
CA ALA A 359 -0.71 17.46 10.33
C ALA A 359 -0.76 17.19 11.85
N GLU A 360 -1.09 18.19 12.63
CA GLU A 360 -1.26 18.10 14.08
C GLU A 360 -2.42 17.17 14.46
N GLU A 361 -3.60 17.36 13.89
CA GLU A 361 -4.77 16.50 14.09
C GLU A 361 -4.49 15.03 13.73
N GLU A 362 -3.74 14.78 12.66
CA GLU A 362 -3.35 13.42 12.29
C GLU A 362 -2.40 12.80 13.32
N LEU A 363 -1.47 13.57 13.91
CA LEU A 363 -0.62 13.09 15.01
C LEU A 363 -1.44 12.77 16.26
N TYR A 364 -2.38 13.61 16.66
CA TYR A 364 -3.29 13.32 17.77
C TYR A 364 -4.10 12.05 17.51
N ARG A 365 -4.64 11.89 16.30
CA ARG A 365 -5.38 10.68 15.92
C ARG A 365 -4.54 9.41 16.02
N ILE A 366 -3.25 9.50 15.66
CA ILE A 366 -2.32 8.36 15.77
C ILE A 366 -1.96 8.11 17.24
N ALA A 367 -1.69 9.15 18.01
CA ALA A 367 -1.37 9.04 19.44
C ALA A 367 -2.54 8.43 20.23
N ASP A 368 -3.77 8.89 19.96
CA ASP A 368 -4.98 8.33 20.57
C ASP A 368 -5.16 6.85 20.21
N LYS A 369 -4.99 6.49 18.95
CA LYS A 369 -5.03 5.08 18.52
C LYS A 369 -3.95 4.24 19.20
N ASP A 370 -2.73 4.76 19.35
CA ASP A 370 -1.64 4.07 20.04
C ASP A 370 -1.94 3.92 21.55
N ALA A 371 -2.55 4.95 22.18
CA ALA A 371 -3.00 4.88 23.56
C ALA A 371 -4.11 3.83 23.76
N HIS A 372 -5.09 3.76 22.86
CA HIS A 372 -6.12 2.73 22.90
C HIS A 372 -5.54 1.31 22.77
N VAL A 373 -4.57 1.10 21.89
CA VAL A 373 -3.91 -0.21 21.75
C VAL A 373 -3.14 -0.58 23.02
N ARG A 374 -2.39 0.36 23.61
CA ARG A 374 -1.70 0.12 24.89
C ARG A 374 -2.68 -0.20 26.02
N SER A 375 -3.78 0.56 26.11
CA SER A 375 -4.84 0.27 27.09
C SER A 375 -5.43 -1.13 26.90
N SER A 376 -5.65 -1.56 25.67
CA SER A 376 -6.13 -2.93 25.36
C SER A 376 -5.14 -4.01 25.80
N LEU A 377 -3.83 -3.79 25.61
CA LEU A 377 -2.78 -4.70 26.08
C LEU A 377 -2.71 -4.76 27.60
N THR A 378 -2.81 -3.62 28.29
CA THR A 378 -2.84 -3.57 29.75
C THR A 378 -4.09 -4.26 30.31
N MET A 379 -5.26 -4.06 29.67
CA MET A 379 -6.48 -4.76 30.06
C MET A 379 -6.35 -6.28 29.85
N LEU A 380 -5.73 -6.71 28.76
CA LEU A 380 -5.45 -8.12 28.49
C LEU A 380 -4.50 -8.69 29.54
N ALA A 381 -3.41 -7.98 29.85
CA ALA A 381 -2.45 -8.38 30.87
C ALA A 381 -3.10 -8.60 32.24
N ASN A 382 -3.94 -7.63 32.65
CA ASN A 382 -4.68 -7.72 33.93
C ASN A 382 -5.69 -8.89 33.92
N LEU A 383 -6.35 -9.13 32.77
CA LEU A 383 -7.33 -10.22 32.64
C LEU A 383 -6.66 -11.60 32.74
N LEU A 384 -5.45 -11.73 32.20
CA LEU A 384 -4.69 -12.97 32.16
C LEU A 384 -3.72 -13.12 33.37
N SER A 385 -3.64 -12.09 34.22
CA SER A 385 -2.69 -12.04 35.35
C SER A 385 -1.23 -12.23 34.92
N ILE A 386 -0.84 -11.61 33.78
CA ILE A 386 0.51 -11.62 33.23
C ILE A 386 1.08 -10.21 33.13
N PRO A 387 2.40 -10.02 33.00
CA PRO A 387 2.96 -8.73 32.57
C PRO A 387 2.40 -8.25 31.23
N THR A 388 2.34 -6.93 31.00
CA THR A 388 1.86 -6.40 29.72
C THR A 388 2.72 -6.92 28.56
N PRO A 389 2.15 -7.72 27.62
CA PRO A 389 2.92 -8.35 26.57
C PRO A 389 3.29 -7.35 25.48
N ASN A 390 4.58 -7.21 25.18
CA ASN A 390 5.06 -6.43 24.03
C ASN A 390 5.06 -7.29 22.76
N ARG A 391 5.39 -8.59 22.88
CA ARG A 391 5.43 -9.54 21.79
C ARG A 391 4.42 -10.66 22.01
N ILE A 392 3.46 -10.78 21.09
CA ILE A 392 2.47 -11.86 21.08
C ILE A 392 2.70 -12.69 19.81
N GLU A 393 2.88 -14.00 19.97
CA GLU A 393 2.89 -14.93 18.84
C GLU A 393 1.60 -15.75 18.86
N SER A 394 0.99 -15.90 17.67
CA SER A 394 -0.23 -16.71 17.51
C SER A 394 -0.07 -17.73 16.41
N PHE A 395 -0.59 -18.95 16.64
CA PHE A 395 -0.44 -20.10 15.78
C PHE A 395 -1.79 -20.69 15.37
N ASP A 396 -1.89 -21.08 14.09
CA ASP A 396 -3.01 -21.85 13.52
C ASP A 396 -2.46 -22.96 12.63
N ILE A 397 -3.13 -24.12 12.66
CA ILE A 397 -2.88 -25.23 11.74
C ILE A 397 -3.98 -25.24 10.70
N SER A 398 -3.60 -25.14 9.45
CA SER A 398 -4.54 -25.21 8.34
C SER A 398 -4.29 -26.48 7.52
N ASN A 399 -5.35 -27.29 7.41
CA ASN A 399 -5.34 -28.56 6.69
C ASN A 399 -6.24 -28.45 5.46
N ILE A 400 -5.73 -28.79 4.25
CA ILE A 400 -6.55 -28.84 3.04
C ILE A 400 -6.41 -30.19 2.38
N SER A 401 -7.50 -30.94 2.39
CA SER A 401 -7.73 -32.12 1.54
C SER A 401 -6.62 -33.18 1.61
N GLY A 402 -6.03 -33.41 2.78
CA GLY A 402 -5.21 -34.58 3.05
C GLY A 402 -3.77 -34.60 2.54
N THR A 403 -3.23 -33.52 1.94
CA THR A 403 -1.90 -33.59 1.32
C THR A 403 -0.87 -32.53 1.75
N ASP A 404 -1.28 -31.38 2.27
CA ASP A 404 -0.34 -30.34 2.72
C ASP A 404 -0.85 -29.68 4.00
N ILE A 405 -0.29 -30.05 5.14
CA ILE A 405 -0.53 -29.38 6.43
C ILE A 405 0.47 -28.23 6.56
N VAL A 406 -0.05 -27.04 6.91
CA VAL A 406 0.77 -25.83 7.11
C VAL A 406 0.43 -25.17 8.41
N GLY A 407 1.44 -24.96 9.26
CA GLY A 407 1.33 -24.09 10.45
C GLY A 407 1.66 -22.65 10.09
N GLY A 408 0.78 -21.73 10.48
CA GLY A 408 0.97 -20.29 10.37
C GLY A 408 1.37 -19.70 11.73
N MET A 409 2.44 -18.91 11.77
CA MET A 409 2.83 -18.09 12.92
C MET A 409 2.66 -16.62 12.56
N VAL A 410 1.87 -15.89 13.31
CA VAL A 410 1.78 -14.43 13.23
C VAL A 410 2.36 -13.80 14.48
N VAL A 411 2.92 -12.62 14.33
CA VAL A 411 3.59 -11.87 15.39
C VAL A 411 2.97 -10.50 15.51
N PHE A 412 2.62 -10.12 16.75
CA PHE A 412 2.19 -8.78 17.10
C PHE A 412 3.20 -8.17 18.06
N CYS A 413 3.65 -6.95 17.75
CA CYS A 413 4.54 -6.15 18.58
C CYS A 413 3.80 -4.91 19.04
N ASP A 414 3.78 -4.64 20.34
CA ASP A 414 3.03 -3.53 20.94
C ASP A 414 1.56 -3.49 20.45
N GLY A 415 0.91 -4.65 20.32
CA GLY A 415 -0.47 -4.82 19.87
C GLY A 415 -0.71 -4.56 18.37
N LYS A 416 0.33 -4.40 17.55
CA LYS A 416 0.25 -4.18 16.10
C LYS A 416 0.88 -5.35 15.34
N PRO A 417 0.34 -5.74 14.16
CA PRO A 417 0.87 -6.84 13.38
C PRO A 417 2.27 -6.56 12.80
N CYS A 418 3.26 -7.37 13.16
CA CYS A 418 4.63 -7.36 12.64
C CYS A 418 4.79 -8.33 11.47
N LYS A 419 4.25 -7.97 10.30
CA LYS A 419 4.16 -8.87 9.13
C LYS A 419 5.52 -9.37 8.60
N SER A 420 6.62 -8.66 8.86
CA SER A 420 7.98 -9.09 8.50
C SER A 420 8.42 -10.32 9.28
N GLU A 421 7.83 -10.55 10.47
CA GLU A 421 8.17 -11.66 11.36
C GLU A 421 7.19 -12.85 11.25
N TYR A 422 6.19 -12.77 10.37
CA TYR A 422 5.28 -13.89 10.11
C TYR A 422 6.02 -15.05 9.46
N LYS A 423 5.83 -16.27 9.97
CA LYS A 423 6.50 -17.48 9.47
C LYS A 423 5.50 -18.56 9.11
N ARG A 424 5.88 -19.43 8.17
CA ARG A 424 5.11 -20.61 7.78
C ARG A 424 5.95 -21.85 7.94
N PHE A 425 5.36 -22.88 8.54
CA PHE A 425 5.97 -24.17 8.76
C PHE A 425 5.24 -25.22 7.90
N ARG A 426 5.93 -25.76 6.92
CA ARG A 426 5.38 -26.81 6.06
C ARG A 426 5.64 -28.18 6.69
N LEU A 427 4.59 -29.02 6.78
CA LEU A 427 4.63 -30.35 7.37
C LEU A 427 4.40 -31.38 6.24
N ALA A 428 5.47 -31.68 5.48
CA ALA A 428 5.38 -32.56 4.31
C ALA A 428 5.26 -34.05 4.65
N ASP A 429 5.64 -34.46 5.85
CA ASP A 429 5.83 -35.87 6.23
C ASP A 429 4.68 -36.44 7.09
N GLN A 430 3.71 -35.63 7.49
CA GLN A 430 2.56 -36.12 8.26
C GLN A 430 1.45 -36.63 7.34
N LYS A 431 1.28 -37.96 7.31
CA LYS A 431 0.23 -38.64 6.52
C LYS A 431 -1.14 -38.69 7.23
N GLU A 432 -1.20 -38.46 8.52
CA GLU A 432 -2.43 -38.50 9.32
C GLU A 432 -2.95 -37.09 9.64
N GLN A 433 -4.26 -36.90 9.56
CA GLN A 433 -4.96 -35.68 9.96
C GLN A 433 -5.00 -35.54 11.49
N ASN A 434 -3.86 -35.26 12.10
CA ASN A 434 -3.76 -35.00 13.51
C ASN A 434 -3.27 -33.58 13.76
N ASP A 435 -4.22 -32.66 14.00
CA ASP A 435 -3.93 -31.23 14.19
C ASP A 435 -3.09 -30.98 15.46
N TYR A 436 -3.19 -31.86 16.47
CA TYR A 436 -2.38 -31.79 17.69
C TYR A 436 -0.90 -32.13 17.41
N ALA A 437 -0.64 -33.21 16.68
CA ALA A 437 0.72 -33.59 16.29
C ALA A 437 1.35 -32.56 15.33
N ALA A 438 0.53 -31.95 14.47
CA ALA A 438 0.95 -30.86 13.60
C ALA A 438 1.35 -29.62 14.42
N MET A 439 0.54 -29.22 15.40
CA MET A 439 0.81 -28.10 16.29
C MET A 439 2.09 -28.35 17.10
N GLU A 440 2.25 -29.55 17.67
CA GLU A 440 3.46 -29.94 18.38
C GLU A 440 4.71 -29.81 17.53
N THR A 441 4.67 -30.29 16.29
CA THR A 441 5.79 -30.19 15.34
C THR A 441 6.14 -28.75 15.01
N VAL A 442 5.14 -27.90 14.76
CA VAL A 442 5.34 -26.47 14.44
C VAL A 442 5.98 -25.74 15.62
N LEU A 443 5.45 -25.92 16.81
CA LEU A 443 5.95 -25.25 18.02
C LEU A 443 7.37 -25.75 18.37
N THR A 444 7.61 -27.06 18.26
CA THR A 444 8.94 -27.64 18.47
C THR A 444 9.96 -27.04 17.51
N ARG A 445 9.63 -26.91 16.21
CA ARG A 445 10.52 -26.25 15.23
C ARG A 445 10.76 -24.79 15.57
N ARG A 446 9.70 -24.04 15.92
CA ARG A 446 9.81 -22.61 16.29
C ARG A 446 10.76 -22.41 17.47
N PHE A 447 10.57 -23.17 18.54
CA PHE A 447 11.35 -22.97 19.76
C PHE A 447 12.74 -23.63 19.71
N ASN A 448 12.95 -24.66 18.89
CA ASN A 448 14.30 -25.15 18.59
C ASN A 448 15.14 -24.11 17.84
N HIS A 449 14.57 -23.39 16.87
CA HIS A 449 15.25 -22.25 16.22
C HIS A 449 15.63 -21.16 17.23
N TYR A 450 14.81 -20.92 18.26
CA TYR A 450 15.19 -20.02 19.35
C TYR A 450 16.37 -20.55 20.16
N VAL A 451 16.36 -21.82 20.56
CA VAL A 451 17.47 -22.44 21.31
C VAL A 451 18.76 -22.42 20.52
N GLN A 452 18.68 -22.58 19.19
CA GLN A 452 19.82 -22.52 18.25
C GLN A 452 20.24 -21.10 17.90
N GLN A 453 19.53 -20.09 18.40
CA GLN A 453 19.79 -18.66 18.13
C GLN A 453 19.75 -18.30 16.61
N ASP A 454 18.88 -18.96 15.86
CA ASP A 454 18.74 -18.73 14.43
C ASP A 454 18.17 -17.34 14.13
N ASP A 455 18.64 -16.73 13.03
CA ASP A 455 18.18 -15.42 12.57
C ASP A 455 16.66 -15.36 12.36
N GLY A 456 16.04 -14.35 12.95
CA GLY A 456 14.58 -14.14 12.89
C GLY A 456 13.75 -14.97 13.84
N PHE A 457 14.39 -15.74 14.77
CA PHE A 457 13.76 -16.51 15.84
C PHE A 457 14.36 -16.25 17.24
N SER A 458 15.28 -15.29 17.34
CA SER A 458 16.06 -14.99 18.55
C SER A 458 15.26 -14.37 19.72
N GLN A 459 14.00 -13.97 19.49
CA GLN A 459 13.14 -13.38 20.51
C GLN A 459 12.04 -14.34 20.93
N LEU A 460 11.82 -14.47 22.26
CA LEU A 460 10.66 -15.17 22.83
C LEU A 460 9.43 -14.26 22.81
N PRO A 461 8.22 -14.81 22.66
CA PRO A 461 6.99 -14.08 22.93
C PRO A 461 6.76 -13.89 24.43
N ASP A 462 6.11 -12.79 24.81
CA ASP A 462 5.60 -12.57 26.16
C ASP A 462 4.26 -13.27 26.39
N LEU A 463 3.57 -13.62 25.29
CA LEU A 463 2.29 -14.32 25.28
C LEU A 463 2.17 -15.18 24.03
N LEU A 464 1.79 -16.45 24.23
CA LEU A 464 1.51 -17.40 23.16
C LEU A 464 0.00 -17.66 23.06
N LEU A 465 -0.57 -17.43 21.89
CA LEU A 465 -1.98 -17.68 21.58
C LEU A 465 -2.09 -18.82 20.57
N ILE A 466 -2.91 -19.82 20.87
CA ILE A 466 -3.13 -20.96 19.99
C ILE A 466 -4.57 -20.92 19.46
N ASP A 467 -4.77 -20.98 18.16
CA ASP A 467 -6.09 -21.08 17.57
C ASP A 467 -6.67 -22.48 17.77
N GLY A 468 -7.25 -22.69 18.95
CA GLY A 468 -7.80 -23.97 19.40
C GLY A 468 -8.19 -23.96 20.87
N GLY A 469 -8.76 -25.06 21.35
CA GLY A 469 -9.21 -25.23 22.73
C GLY A 469 -8.11 -25.64 23.71
N VAL A 470 -8.53 -26.23 24.84
CA VAL A 470 -7.66 -26.65 25.94
C VAL A 470 -6.56 -27.62 25.48
N GLU A 471 -6.93 -28.60 24.67
CA GLU A 471 -5.97 -29.63 24.22
C GLU A 471 -4.81 -29.02 23.41
N HIS A 472 -5.10 -28.03 22.56
CA HIS A 472 -4.06 -27.32 21.78
C HIS A 472 -3.16 -26.48 22.69
N ALA A 473 -3.72 -25.84 23.71
CA ALA A 473 -2.94 -25.10 24.70
C ALA A 473 -2.05 -26.04 25.53
N GLN A 474 -2.54 -27.24 25.88
CA GLN A 474 -1.77 -28.27 26.56
C GLN A 474 -0.60 -28.80 25.72
N VAL A 475 -0.80 -28.99 24.41
CA VAL A 475 0.28 -29.36 23.47
C VAL A 475 1.37 -28.29 23.52
N ALA A 476 0.98 -27.03 23.42
CA ALA A 476 1.94 -25.91 23.44
C ALA A 476 2.71 -25.86 24.77
N LEU A 477 2.03 -26.01 25.91
CA LEU A 477 2.67 -26.02 27.20
C LEU A 477 3.66 -27.19 27.37
N ARG A 478 3.33 -28.40 26.87
CA ARG A 478 4.25 -29.56 26.88
C ARG A 478 5.53 -29.28 26.08
N VAL A 479 5.41 -28.71 24.89
CA VAL A 479 6.57 -28.35 24.06
C VAL A 479 7.45 -27.32 24.75
N LEU A 480 6.89 -26.26 25.35
CA LEU A 480 7.64 -25.24 26.05
C LEU A 480 8.38 -25.84 27.27
N ARG A 481 7.69 -26.69 28.05
CA ARG A 481 8.30 -27.38 29.20
C ARG A 481 9.44 -28.33 28.82
N SER A 482 9.30 -29.05 27.70
CA SER A 482 10.37 -29.94 27.20
C SER A 482 11.64 -29.19 26.79
N LEU A 483 11.52 -27.92 26.42
CA LEU A 483 12.61 -27.04 26.02
C LEU A 483 13.05 -26.09 27.17
N ASN A 484 12.47 -26.24 28.37
CA ASN A 484 12.71 -25.39 29.52
C ASN A 484 12.44 -23.89 29.28
N ILE A 485 11.38 -23.60 28.51
CA ILE A 485 10.95 -22.25 28.16
C ILE A 485 9.70 -21.89 28.97
N ASN A 486 9.72 -20.75 29.65
CA ASN A 486 8.60 -20.25 30.44
C ASN A 486 7.91 -19.08 29.70
N VAL A 487 6.81 -19.36 29.01
CA VAL A 487 5.97 -18.37 28.28
C VAL A 487 4.50 -18.69 28.62
N PRO A 488 3.68 -17.68 28.97
CA PRO A 488 2.24 -17.87 29.19
C PRO A 488 1.56 -18.32 27.89
N VAL A 489 0.71 -19.36 28.00
CA VAL A 489 0.00 -19.98 26.85
C VAL A 489 -1.50 -19.93 27.08
N PHE A 490 -2.26 -19.52 26.06
CA PHE A 490 -3.72 -19.56 26.07
C PHE A 490 -4.26 -20.06 24.73
N GLY A 491 -5.31 -20.87 24.81
CA GLY A 491 -6.11 -21.25 23.63
C GLY A 491 -7.18 -20.21 23.33
N MET A 492 -7.52 -20.02 22.05
CA MET A 492 -8.61 -19.14 21.61
C MET A 492 -9.87 -19.96 21.31
N VAL A 493 -10.86 -19.90 22.22
CA VAL A 493 -12.14 -20.62 22.08
C VAL A 493 -13.10 -19.82 21.24
N LYS A 494 -13.68 -20.45 20.20
CA LYS A 494 -14.60 -19.83 19.24
C LYS A 494 -16.06 -20.01 19.63
N ASP A 495 -16.89 -19.04 19.24
CA ASP A 495 -18.35 -19.16 19.26
C ASP A 495 -18.86 -19.89 17.99
N ASP A 496 -20.18 -20.15 17.93
CA ASP A 496 -20.84 -20.77 16.77
C ASP A 496 -20.70 -19.98 15.46
N ARG A 497 -20.25 -18.72 15.55
CA ARG A 497 -19.97 -17.85 14.40
C ARG A 497 -18.47 -17.75 14.10
N HIS A 498 -17.66 -18.68 14.61
CA HIS A 498 -16.20 -18.74 14.46
C HIS A 498 -15.42 -17.53 14.98
N ARG A 499 -15.96 -16.76 15.94
CA ARG A 499 -15.28 -15.64 16.59
C ARG A 499 -14.79 -16.05 17.97
N THR A 500 -13.59 -15.61 18.38
CA THR A 500 -13.07 -15.91 19.72
C THR A 500 -13.95 -15.30 20.79
N ARG A 501 -14.59 -16.16 21.61
CA ARG A 501 -15.44 -15.75 22.73
C ARG A 501 -14.73 -15.70 24.07
N ALA A 502 -13.71 -16.53 24.23
CA ALA A 502 -12.94 -16.67 25.46
C ALA A 502 -11.50 -17.10 25.17
N LEU A 503 -10.62 -16.84 26.10
CA LEU A 503 -9.31 -17.47 26.18
C LEU A 503 -9.39 -18.61 27.20
N VAL A 504 -8.63 -19.67 26.99
CA VAL A 504 -8.61 -20.84 27.88
C VAL A 504 -7.19 -21.16 28.30
N THR A 505 -6.99 -21.41 29.58
CA THR A 505 -5.70 -21.88 30.09
C THR A 505 -5.47 -23.34 29.74
N PRO A 506 -4.23 -23.85 29.79
CA PRO A 506 -3.96 -25.28 29.61
C PRO A 506 -4.63 -26.17 30.69
N GLU A 507 -4.99 -25.62 31.85
CA GLU A 507 -5.69 -26.27 32.92
C GLU A 507 -7.20 -26.36 32.71
N GLY A 508 -7.73 -25.66 31.68
CA GLY A 508 -9.14 -25.70 31.32
C GLY A 508 -9.99 -24.54 31.87
N GLU A 509 -9.37 -23.53 32.48
CA GLU A 509 -10.08 -22.36 32.95
C GLU A 509 -10.42 -21.43 31.77
N GLU A 510 -11.71 -21.14 31.54
CA GLU A 510 -12.16 -20.21 30.53
C GLU A 510 -12.22 -18.78 31.06
N ILE A 511 -11.54 -17.86 30.35
CA ILE A 511 -11.50 -16.44 30.63
C ILE A 511 -12.33 -15.70 29.55
N GLY A 512 -13.53 -15.26 29.90
CA GLY A 512 -14.43 -14.57 28.99
C GLY A 512 -13.94 -13.18 28.59
N ILE A 513 -13.90 -12.89 27.30
CA ILE A 513 -13.42 -11.60 26.76
C ILE A 513 -14.53 -10.72 26.17
N ILE A 514 -15.73 -11.25 25.94
CA ILE A 514 -16.83 -10.55 25.25
C ILE A 514 -17.22 -9.23 25.92
N THR A 515 -17.24 -9.19 27.25
CA THR A 515 -17.60 -7.99 28.03
C THR A 515 -16.53 -6.90 27.99
N LYS A 516 -15.31 -7.23 27.60
CA LYS A 516 -14.17 -6.32 27.51
C LYS A 516 -13.92 -5.97 26.04
N GLN A 517 -14.70 -5.05 25.47
CA GLN A 517 -14.67 -4.72 24.03
C GLN A 517 -13.28 -4.47 23.46
N ALA A 518 -12.40 -3.78 24.20
CA ALA A 518 -11.03 -3.48 23.75
C ALA A 518 -10.18 -4.76 23.61
N VAL A 519 -10.27 -5.68 24.60
CA VAL A 519 -9.59 -6.98 24.56
C VAL A 519 -10.19 -7.87 23.48
N TYR A 520 -11.52 -7.91 23.39
CA TYR A 520 -12.24 -8.66 22.35
C TYR A 520 -11.81 -8.25 20.93
N ALA A 521 -11.71 -6.94 20.67
CA ALA A 521 -11.26 -6.41 19.38
C ALA A 521 -9.79 -6.75 19.10
N LEU A 522 -8.90 -6.68 20.11
CA LEU A 522 -7.48 -7.04 19.96
C LEU A 522 -7.32 -8.52 19.64
N ILE A 523 -7.93 -9.41 20.42
CA ILE A 523 -7.86 -10.87 20.22
C ILE A 523 -8.50 -11.27 18.91
N GLY A 524 -9.65 -10.68 18.55
CA GLY A 524 -10.31 -10.91 17.26
C GLY A 524 -9.42 -10.52 16.06
N ASN A 525 -8.69 -9.41 16.16
CA ASN A 525 -7.72 -8.99 15.14
C ASN A 525 -6.54 -9.98 15.04
N ILE A 526 -6.02 -10.45 16.16
CA ILE A 526 -4.95 -11.46 16.19
C ILE A 526 -5.43 -12.76 15.52
N GLN A 527 -6.61 -13.25 15.92
CA GLN A 527 -7.22 -14.45 15.34
C GLN A 527 -7.43 -14.33 13.84
N GLU A 528 -8.00 -13.21 13.37
CA GLU A 528 -8.23 -12.97 11.95
C GLU A 528 -6.91 -12.99 11.15
N HIS A 529 -5.86 -12.37 11.66
CA HIS A 529 -4.54 -12.41 11.04
C HIS A 529 -3.98 -13.83 11.00
N THR A 530 -4.10 -14.59 12.09
CA THR A 530 -3.60 -15.96 12.22
C THR A 530 -4.27 -16.88 11.21
N HIS A 531 -5.59 -16.89 11.19
CA HIS A 531 -6.40 -17.68 10.28
C HIS A 531 -6.19 -17.31 8.79
N ASN A 532 -6.23 -16.02 8.47
CA ASN A 532 -6.01 -15.54 7.10
C ASN A 532 -4.60 -15.84 6.60
N PHE A 533 -3.59 -15.82 7.47
CA PHE A 533 -2.20 -16.11 7.09
C PHE A 533 -1.99 -17.59 6.80
N ALA A 534 -2.57 -18.49 7.58
CA ALA A 534 -2.54 -19.92 7.36
C ALA A 534 -3.25 -20.30 6.04
N ILE A 535 -4.49 -19.85 5.82
CA ILE A 535 -5.28 -20.13 4.61
C ILE A 535 -4.70 -19.46 3.35
N GLY A 536 -4.12 -18.27 3.46
CA GLY A 536 -3.63 -17.51 2.30
C GLY A 536 -2.55 -18.25 1.49
N TYR A 537 -1.80 -19.13 2.11
CA TYR A 537 -0.80 -19.95 1.44
C TYR A 537 -1.44 -21.04 0.55
N HIS A 538 -2.50 -21.67 1.02
CA HIS A 538 -3.22 -22.68 0.27
C HIS A 538 -3.82 -22.14 -1.03
N LYS A 539 -4.37 -20.91 -1.00
CA LYS A 539 -4.85 -20.24 -2.23
C LYS A 539 -3.71 -20.03 -3.24
N THR A 540 -2.50 -19.78 -2.76
CA THR A 540 -1.31 -19.59 -3.61
C THR A 540 -0.80 -20.93 -4.16
N LEU A 541 -0.75 -21.99 -3.35
CA LEU A 541 -0.37 -23.33 -3.78
C LEU A 541 -1.38 -23.92 -4.78
N ARG A 542 -2.69 -23.77 -4.51
CA ARG A 542 -3.74 -24.21 -5.43
C ARG A 542 -3.66 -23.49 -6.78
N LYS A 543 -3.42 -22.17 -6.78
CA LYS A 543 -3.16 -21.43 -8.03
C LYS A 543 -1.90 -21.90 -8.75
N LYS A 544 -0.84 -22.27 -8.02
CA LYS A 544 0.37 -22.85 -8.61
C LYS A 544 0.12 -24.26 -9.16
N ARG A 545 -0.55 -25.15 -8.41
CA ARG A 545 -0.89 -26.52 -8.86
C ARG A 545 -1.80 -26.51 -10.09
N ILE A 546 -2.86 -25.68 -10.12
CA ILE A 546 -3.74 -25.54 -11.29
C ILE A 546 -2.97 -25.06 -12.52
N LYS A 547 -1.98 -24.17 -12.36
CA LYS A 547 -1.14 -23.71 -13.47
C LYS A 547 -0.12 -24.75 -13.97
N TYR A 548 0.20 -25.78 -13.17
CA TYR A 548 1.25 -26.74 -13.48
C TYR A 548 0.71 -28.10 -13.97
N SER A 549 -0.52 -28.51 -13.64
CA SER A 549 -1.00 -29.86 -13.93
C SER A 549 -1.38 -30.11 -15.40
N GLU A 550 -2.07 -29.16 -16.05
CA GLU A 550 -2.61 -29.41 -17.41
C GLU A 550 -1.54 -29.47 -18.50
N LEU A 551 -0.40 -28.78 -18.36
CA LEU A 551 0.69 -28.83 -19.33
C LEU A 551 1.70 -29.95 -19.04
N ASP A 552 1.74 -30.50 -17.82
CA ASP A 552 2.64 -31.57 -17.43
C ASP A 552 2.18 -32.96 -17.96
N GLU A 553 0.89 -33.07 -18.31
CA GLU A 553 0.30 -34.31 -18.85
C GLU A 553 0.56 -34.48 -20.36
N ILE A 554 1.12 -33.44 -21.01
CA ILE A 554 1.30 -33.43 -22.46
C ILE A 554 2.67 -34.04 -22.85
N ALA A 555 2.66 -35.12 -23.57
CA ALA A 555 3.88 -35.78 -24.05
C ALA A 555 4.74 -34.80 -24.88
N GLY A 556 6.00 -34.62 -24.44
CA GLY A 556 6.96 -33.73 -25.07
C GLY A 556 7.00 -32.30 -24.52
N VAL A 557 6.14 -31.93 -23.56
CA VAL A 557 6.17 -30.62 -22.87
C VAL A 557 6.92 -30.74 -21.53
N GLY A 558 8.24 -30.66 -21.59
CA GLY A 558 9.07 -30.58 -20.38
C GLY A 558 9.12 -29.16 -19.80
N GLN A 559 9.75 -28.99 -18.62
CA GLN A 559 9.81 -27.72 -17.83
C GLN A 559 10.23 -26.51 -18.68
N ARG A 560 11.18 -26.65 -19.58
CA ARG A 560 11.67 -25.55 -20.43
C ARG A 560 10.60 -25.11 -21.44
N ARG A 561 10.00 -26.03 -22.16
CA ARG A 561 8.96 -25.77 -23.17
C ARG A 561 7.69 -25.21 -22.54
N LYS A 562 7.34 -25.66 -21.36
CA LYS A 562 6.25 -25.12 -20.54
C LYS A 562 6.47 -23.68 -20.15
N HIS A 563 7.70 -23.32 -19.72
CA HIS A 563 8.06 -21.95 -19.42
C HIS A 563 7.96 -21.06 -20.66
N ASP A 564 8.41 -21.54 -21.82
CA ASP A 564 8.37 -20.80 -23.08
C ASP A 564 6.93 -20.57 -23.56
N LEU A 565 6.05 -21.58 -23.44
CA LEU A 565 4.61 -21.45 -23.71
C LEU A 565 3.94 -20.42 -22.81
N LEU A 566 4.16 -20.49 -21.50
CA LEU A 566 3.57 -19.54 -20.54
C LEU A 566 4.12 -18.13 -20.68
N ARG A 567 5.37 -17.98 -21.12
CA ARG A 567 5.97 -16.68 -21.41
C ARG A 567 5.37 -16.02 -22.65
N ALA A 568 5.10 -16.80 -23.69
CA ALA A 568 4.55 -16.30 -24.95
C ALA A 568 3.04 -16.05 -24.88
N PHE A 569 2.27 -17.00 -24.38
CA PHE A 569 0.80 -16.92 -24.34
C PHE A 569 0.23 -16.31 -23.04
N LYS A 570 1.06 -16.10 -22.02
CA LYS A 570 0.70 -15.46 -20.72
C LYS A 570 -0.36 -16.19 -19.88
N SER A 571 -1.14 -17.12 -20.45
CA SER A 571 -2.16 -17.88 -19.74
C SER A 571 -2.42 -19.25 -20.40
N ILE A 572 -2.84 -20.25 -19.61
CA ILE A 572 -3.25 -21.57 -20.13
C ILE A 572 -4.46 -21.44 -21.06
N ARG A 573 -5.37 -20.50 -20.80
CA ARG A 573 -6.52 -20.25 -21.65
C ARG A 573 -6.11 -19.80 -23.06
N ALA A 574 -5.12 -18.91 -23.16
CA ALA A 574 -4.59 -18.47 -24.45
C ALA A 574 -3.87 -19.62 -25.19
N ILE A 575 -3.24 -20.57 -24.46
CA ILE A 575 -2.64 -21.77 -25.05
C ILE A 575 -3.73 -22.71 -25.59
N LYS A 576 -4.85 -22.85 -24.88
CA LYS A 576 -6.01 -23.64 -25.33
C LYS A 576 -6.67 -23.07 -26.59
N GLU A 577 -6.72 -21.75 -26.71
CA GLU A 577 -7.34 -21.04 -27.84
C GLU A 577 -6.36 -20.84 -29.04
N ALA A 578 -5.07 -21.22 -28.87
CA ALA A 578 -4.02 -21.01 -29.87
C ALA A 578 -4.12 -22.05 -31.01
N SER A 579 -3.85 -21.62 -32.26
CA SER A 579 -3.78 -22.51 -33.40
C SER A 579 -2.48 -23.33 -33.40
N ILE A 580 -2.45 -24.42 -34.16
CA ILE A 580 -1.24 -25.23 -34.36
C ILE A 580 -0.10 -24.37 -34.93
N ALA A 581 -0.41 -23.41 -35.81
CA ALA A 581 0.57 -22.51 -36.39
C ALA A 581 1.22 -21.61 -35.31
N ASP A 582 0.41 -21.04 -34.40
CA ASP A 582 0.92 -20.19 -33.30
C ASP A 582 1.78 -20.98 -32.32
N LEU A 583 1.38 -22.21 -32.01
CA LEU A 583 2.13 -23.12 -31.13
C LEU A 583 3.46 -23.57 -31.76
N SER A 584 3.49 -23.74 -33.09
CA SER A 584 4.68 -24.20 -33.84
C SER A 584 5.77 -23.12 -33.94
N VAL A 585 5.44 -21.85 -33.69
CA VAL A 585 6.45 -20.79 -33.59
C VAL A 585 7.36 -20.97 -32.36
N ILE A 586 6.84 -21.63 -31.30
CA ILE A 586 7.53 -21.78 -30.03
C ILE A 586 7.98 -23.20 -29.75
N LEU A 587 7.25 -24.20 -30.29
CA LEU A 587 7.46 -25.61 -30.09
C LEU A 587 7.76 -26.31 -31.41
N PRO A 588 8.51 -27.44 -31.38
CA PRO A 588 8.59 -28.33 -32.53
C PRO A 588 7.20 -28.81 -32.96
N ASN A 589 6.97 -28.96 -34.26
CA ASN A 589 5.66 -29.29 -34.83
C ASN A 589 4.97 -30.51 -34.20
N ASN A 590 5.70 -31.55 -33.88
CA ASN A 590 5.17 -32.75 -33.21
C ASN A 590 4.63 -32.43 -31.80
N VAL A 591 5.29 -31.54 -31.06
CA VAL A 591 4.88 -31.13 -29.71
C VAL A 591 3.72 -30.14 -29.76
N ALA A 592 3.73 -29.24 -30.74
CA ALA A 592 2.62 -28.30 -30.97
C ALA A 592 1.32 -29.06 -31.28
N HIS A 593 1.39 -30.11 -32.10
CA HIS A 593 0.26 -31.02 -32.36
C HIS A 593 -0.23 -31.73 -31.10
N ASN A 594 0.68 -32.21 -30.23
CA ASN A 594 0.30 -32.85 -28.98
C ASN A 594 -0.41 -31.87 -28.03
N VAL A 595 0.07 -30.61 -27.93
CA VAL A 595 -0.58 -29.57 -27.12
C VAL A 595 -1.97 -29.24 -27.66
N TYR A 596 -2.09 -29.06 -28.97
CA TYR A 596 -3.37 -28.78 -29.61
C TYR A 596 -4.36 -29.94 -29.41
N LYS A 597 -3.93 -31.16 -29.65
CA LYS A 597 -4.74 -32.38 -29.52
C LYS A 597 -5.20 -32.60 -28.08
N HIS A 598 -4.35 -32.35 -27.09
CA HIS A 598 -4.69 -32.52 -25.67
C HIS A 598 -5.84 -31.61 -25.26
N PHE A 599 -5.86 -30.36 -25.73
CA PHE A 599 -6.88 -29.38 -25.34
C PHE A 599 -8.14 -29.41 -26.22
N HIS A 600 -8.10 -29.94 -27.42
CA HIS A 600 -9.26 -29.98 -28.34
C HIS A 600 -9.90 -31.37 -28.45
N ASN A 601 -9.22 -32.47 -28.09
CA ASN A 601 -9.83 -33.81 -28.05
C ASN A 601 -10.65 -34.07 -26.76
N GLN A 602 -10.60 -33.22 -25.73
CA GLN A 602 -11.49 -33.32 -24.56
C GLN A 602 -12.91 -32.80 -24.83
N GLN A 603 -13.19 -32.16 -25.96
CA GLN A 603 -14.55 -31.70 -26.34
C GLN A 603 -15.37 -32.70 -27.16
N ALA A 604 -14.85 -33.88 -27.45
CA ALA A 604 -15.55 -34.90 -28.24
C ALA A 604 -16.08 -36.07 -27.39
N GLY A 605 -16.17 -35.93 -26.07
CA GLY A 605 -16.58 -36.97 -25.13
C GLY A 605 -17.49 -36.52 -24.00
N GLU A 606 -18.44 -35.60 -24.30
CA GLU A 606 -19.65 -35.34 -23.50
C GLU A 606 -20.85 -35.14 -24.41
#